data_27a6d25ceda9db68efccc54c7d47649f
#
_entry.id   27a6d25ceda9db68efccc54c7d47649f
#
_cell.length_a   1.000
_cell.length_b   1.000
_cell.length_c   1.000
_cell.angle_alpha   90.00
_cell.angle_beta   90.00
_cell.angle_gamma   90.00
#
_symmetry.space_group_name_H-M   'P 1'
#
loop_
_entity.id
_entity.type
_entity.pdbx_description
1 polymer ?
#
loop_
_entity_poly.entity_id
_entity_poly.type
_entity_poly.pdbx_seq_one_letter_code
_entity_poly.pdbx_strand_id
1 'polypeptide(L)'
;MTEPFKVTFGAVYPSEVDSWYFQSVLELLMRGTPAGYAWASGLVGVRTGPNLAMGRGHLLGNFLEGTDGDCLVMIDTDQEFTPEKFWELVDCFRRARQEHENVGIVAGVTWMSGHPKLANPMPNMWVQGKHQGQYTHLQTYAPDSMIEVAAVGCSNLVVGRDVAQHFADQNINPFHHISVTNWPILAQVIAGWDDPAKIEEEMRRAVWNADQLGEDLSFCTRVTDAGFRILVHTGLEFAHSKTYLLDGDDYRRAINERFPDQEPTL
;
A
#
# COMPACT_ATOMS: atom_id res chain seq x y z
N MET A 1 -12.23 -33.47 -6.32
CA MET A 1 -11.20 -32.44 -6.63
C MET A 1 -11.70 -31.17 -5.96
N THR A 2 -10.92 -30.54 -5.11
CA THR A 2 -11.26 -29.23 -4.52
C THR A 2 -11.23 -28.17 -5.63
N GLU A 3 -12.19 -27.24 -5.63
CA GLU A 3 -12.17 -26.15 -6.59
C GLU A 3 -10.87 -25.34 -6.47
N PRO A 4 -10.31 -24.84 -7.60
CA PRO A 4 -9.10 -24.04 -7.57
C PRO A 4 -9.37 -22.70 -6.86
N PHE A 5 -8.36 -22.18 -6.18
CA PHE A 5 -8.40 -20.85 -5.57
C PHE A 5 -8.34 -19.79 -6.69
N LYS A 6 -9.36 -18.95 -6.75
CA LYS A 6 -9.55 -18.00 -7.84
C LYS A 6 -8.92 -16.64 -7.51
N VAL A 7 -8.08 -16.16 -8.39
CA VAL A 7 -7.31 -14.93 -8.22
C VAL A 7 -7.74 -13.90 -9.25
N THR A 8 -8.07 -12.71 -8.80
CA THR A 8 -8.24 -11.53 -9.65
C THR A 8 -6.98 -10.67 -9.54
N PHE A 9 -6.38 -10.31 -10.68
CA PHE A 9 -5.27 -9.36 -10.71
C PHE A 9 -5.79 -8.00 -11.11
N GLY A 10 -5.46 -6.97 -10.33
CA GLY A 10 -5.94 -5.62 -10.52
C GLY A 10 -4.85 -4.56 -10.44
N ALA A 11 -5.00 -3.52 -11.26
CA ALA A 11 -4.12 -2.37 -11.26
C ALA A 11 -4.90 -1.06 -11.40
N VAL A 12 -4.44 -0.05 -10.68
CA VAL A 12 -4.83 1.34 -10.91
C VAL A 12 -3.72 2.01 -11.70
N TYR A 13 -4.04 2.60 -12.83
CA TYR A 13 -3.03 3.20 -13.71
C TYR A 13 -3.40 4.62 -14.13
N PRO A 14 -2.41 5.53 -14.22
CA PRO A 14 -2.59 6.86 -14.83
C PRO A 14 -2.67 6.73 -16.36
N SER A 15 -2.15 7.69 -17.10
CA SER A 15 -2.10 7.64 -18.58
C SER A 15 -1.02 6.71 -19.11
N GLU A 16 0.02 6.47 -18.33
CA GLU A 16 1.21 5.69 -18.72
C GLU A 16 1.46 4.58 -17.72
N VAL A 17 2.09 3.52 -18.18
CA VAL A 17 2.47 2.35 -17.39
C VAL A 17 3.97 2.13 -17.58
N ASP A 18 4.68 1.84 -16.49
CA ASP A 18 6.11 1.56 -16.57
C ASP A 18 6.39 0.32 -17.43
N SER A 19 7.45 0.36 -18.22
CA SER A 19 7.82 -0.74 -19.11
C SER A 19 8.17 -2.02 -18.36
N TRP A 20 8.76 -1.93 -17.17
CA TRP A 20 9.08 -3.06 -16.31
C TRP A 20 7.82 -3.74 -15.78
N TYR A 21 6.84 -2.94 -15.35
CA TYR A 21 5.52 -3.46 -14.97
C TYR A 21 4.85 -4.20 -16.14
N PHE A 22 4.84 -3.58 -17.32
CA PHE A 22 4.25 -4.19 -18.51
C PHE A 22 4.90 -5.54 -18.85
N GLN A 23 6.24 -5.61 -18.78
CA GLN A 23 6.97 -6.85 -18.97
C GLN A 23 6.60 -7.90 -17.92
N SER A 24 6.57 -7.53 -16.64
CA SER A 24 6.16 -8.42 -15.54
C SER A 24 4.76 -9.03 -15.77
N VAL A 25 3.80 -8.20 -16.20
CA VAL A 25 2.44 -8.66 -16.52
C VAL A 25 2.43 -9.64 -17.70
N LEU A 26 3.17 -9.34 -18.77
CA LEU A 26 3.27 -10.25 -19.91
C LEU A 26 3.85 -11.61 -19.50
N GLU A 27 4.95 -11.62 -18.74
CA GLU A 27 5.57 -12.86 -18.27
C GLU A 27 4.61 -13.65 -17.37
N LEU A 28 3.88 -12.98 -16.47
CA LEU A 28 2.87 -13.60 -15.61
C LEU A 28 1.77 -14.28 -16.44
N LEU A 29 1.22 -13.59 -17.44
CA LEU A 29 0.16 -14.14 -18.29
C LEU A 29 0.66 -15.29 -19.17
N MET A 30 1.89 -15.22 -19.69
CA MET A 30 2.49 -16.26 -20.51
C MET A 30 2.80 -17.54 -19.73
N ARG A 31 3.15 -17.43 -18.46
CA ARG A 31 3.42 -18.60 -17.59
C ARG A 31 2.15 -19.33 -17.16
N GLY A 32 1.01 -18.66 -17.15
CA GLY A 32 -0.25 -19.24 -16.70
C GLY A 32 -0.32 -19.41 -15.17
N THR A 33 -1.31 -20.19 -14.73
CA THR A 33 -1.58 -20.39 -13.30
C THR A 33 -0.93 -21.69 -12.79
N PRO A 34 -0.36 -21.67 -11.56
CA PRO A 34 0.09 -22.91 -10.91
C PRO A 34 -1.07 -23.87 -10.61
N ALA A 35 -0.74 -25.13 -10.33
CA ALA A 35 -1.74 -26.11 -9.92
C ALA A 35 -2.47 -25.67 -8.64
N GLY A 36 -3.79 -25.80 -8.65
CA GLY A 36 -4.66 -25.40 -7.53
C GLY A 36 -5.06 -23.92 -7.52
N TYR A 37 -4.66 -23.15 -8.54
CA TYR A 37 -5.06 -21.76 -8.76
C TYR A 37 -5.73 -21.58 -10.12
N ALA A 38 -6.57 -20.57 -10.22
CA ALA A 38 -7.19 -20.15 -11.48
C ALA A 38 -7.35 -18.63 -11.51
N TRP A 39 -7.30 -18.05 -12.70
CA TRP A 39 -7.74 -16.68 -12.90
C TRP A 39 -9.27 -16.60 -12.79
N ALA A 40 -9.77 -15.67 -11.99
CA ALA A 40 -11.22 -15.44 -11.87
C ALA A 40 -11.77 -14.75 -13.12
N SER A 41 -11.15 -13.63 -13.54
CA SER A 41 -11.60 -12.85 -14.69
C SER A 41 -10.47 -12.18 -15.46
N GLY A 42 -9.23 -12.56 -15.18
CA GLY A 42 -8.07 -11.89 -15.76
C GLY A 42 -7.71 -10.57 -15.06
N LEU A 43 -7.13 -9.66 -15.81
CA LEU A 43 -6.70 -8.35 -15.32
C LEU A 43 -7.88 -7.38 -15.22
N VAL A 44 -8.08 -6.79 -14.03
CA VAL A 44 -9.03 -5.69 -13.82
C VAL A 44 -8.26 -4.39 -13.73
N GLY A 45 -8.40 -3.54 -14.74
CA GLY A 45 -7.72 -2.24 -14.80
C GLY A 45 -8.67 -1.09 -14.50
N VAL A 46 -8.24 -0.13 -13.69
CA VAL A 46 -8.96 1.13 -13.47
C VAL A 46 -8.05 2.28 -13.85
N ARG A 47 -8.44 2.99 -14.92
CA ARG A 47 -7.76 4.24 -15.27
C ARG A 47 -8.17 5.32 -14.28
N THR A 48 -7.20 5.93 -13.62
CA THR A 48 -7.42 7.02 -12.68
C THR A 48 -6.72 8.30 -13.16
N GLY A 49 -7.24 9.44 -12.72
CA GLY A 49 -6.50 10.69 -12.74
C GLY A 49 -5.64 10.82 -11.46
N PRO A 50 -5.49 12.04 -10.94
CA PRO A 50 -4.68 12.28 -9.74
C PRO A 50 -5.30 11.72 -8.45
N ASN A 51 -6.54 11.25 -8.47
CA ASN A 51 -7.23 10.72 -7.29
C ASN A 51 -7.08 9.20 -7.19
N LEU A 52 -5.95 8.76 -6.63
CA LEU A 52 -5.61 7.36 -6.46
C LEU A 52 -6.60 6.63 -5.50
N ALA A 53 -7.05 7.32 -4.45
CA ALA A 53 -8.03 6.78 -3.51
C ALA A 53 -9.36 6.39 -4.19
N MET A 54 -9.81 7.20 -5.14
CA MET A 54 -11.00 6.89 -5.94
C MET A 54 -10.75 5.71 -6.88
N GLY A 55 -9.59 5.69 -7.55
CA GLY A 55 -9.22 4.59 -8.43
C GLY A 55 -9.17 3.24 -7.74
N ARG A 56 -8.55 3.17 -6.56
CA ARG A 56 -8.48 1.95 -5.74
C ARG A 56 -9.86 1.53 -5.22
N GLY A 57 -10.71 2.50 -4.84
CA GLY A 57 -12.10 2.20 -4.47
C GLY A 57 -12.90 1.59 -5.61
N HIS A 58 -12.79 2.12 -6.82
CA HIS A 58 -13.41 1.54 -8.02
C HIS A 58 -12.84 0.16 -8.35
N LEU A 59 -11.54 -0.06 -8.13
CA LEU A 59 -10.93 -1.37 -8.34
C LEU A 59 -11.54 -2.43 -7.42
N LEU A 60 -11.77 -2.12 -6.14
CA LEU A 60 -12.47 -3.02 -5.21
C LEU A 60 -13.93 -3.26 -5.65
N GLY A 61 -14.64 -2.23 -6.09
CA GLY A 61 -16.00 -2.37 -6.62
C GLY A 61 -16.04 -3.30 -7.85
N ASN A 62 -15.18 -3.05 -8.83
CA ASN A 62 -15.08 -3.90 -10.03
C ASN A 62 -14.68 -5.35 -9.70
N PHE A 63 -13.85 -5.55 -8.69
CA PHE A 63 -13.52 -6.89 -8.19
C PHE A 63 -14.76 -7.61 -7.67
N LEU A 64 -15.58 -6.96 -6.87
CA LEU A 64 -16.78 -7.57 -6.28
C LEU A 64 -17.87 -7.84 -7.33
N GLU A 65 -18.14 -6.88 -8.20
CA GLU A 65 -19.25 -6.93 -9.14
C GLU A 65 -18.92 -7.73 -10.40
N GLY A 66 -17.67 -7.66 -10.85
CA GLY A 66 -17.24 -8.19 -12.14
C GLY A 66 -16.52 -9.52 -12.07
N THR A 67 -16.21 -10.05 -10.89
CA THR A 67 -15.41 -11.28 -10.77
C THR A 67 -15.94 -12.23 -9.69
N ASP A 68 -15.54 -13.50 -9.79
CA ASP A 68 -15.78 -14.54 -8.77
C ASP A 68 -14.48 -14.93 -8.02
N GLY A 69 -13.48 -14.02 -8.01
CA GLY A 69 -12.19 -14.25 -7.34
C GLY A 69 -12.31 -14.37 -5.83
N ASP A 70 -11.52 -15.23 -5.23
CA ASP A 70 -11.40 -15.36 -3.76
C ASP A 70 -10.60 -14.19 -3.17
N CYS A 71 -9.69 -13.65 -3.98
CA CYS A 71 -8.87 -12.49 -3.62
C CYS A 71 -8.59 -11.58 -4.83
N LEU A 72 -8.24 -10.33 -4.51
CA LEU A 72 -7.72 -9.34 -5.44
C LEU A 72 -6.24 -9.11 -5.14
N VAL A 73 -5.37 -9.33 -6.11
CA VAL A 73 -3.97 -8.91 -6.06
C VAL A 73 -3.87 -7.52 -6.70
N MET A 74 -3.46 -6.54 -5.91
CA MET A 74 -3.18 -5.18 -6.40
C MET A 74 -1.69 -4.97 -6.49
N ILE A 75 -1.21 -4.54 -7.66
CA ILE A 75 0.19 -4.14 -7.87
C ILE A 75 0.19 -2.82 -8.63
N ASP A 76 0.89 -1.82 -8.08
CA ASP A 76 1.02 -0.51 -8.72
C ASP A 76 1.86 -0.60 -10.00
N THR A 77 1.56 0.25 -10.97
CA THR A 77 2.12 0.17 -12.32
C THR A 77 3.55 0.69 -12.45
N ASP A 78 4.18 1.02 -11.34
CA ASP A 78 5.61 1.34 -11.21
C ASP A 78 6.41 0.27 -10.42
N GLN A 79 5.79 -0.93 -10.24
CA GLN A 79 6.44 -2.07 -9.60
C GLN A 79 6.95 -3.07 -10.65
N GLU A 80 8.13 -3.65 -10.38
CA GLU A 80 8.66 -4.81 -11.10
C GLU A 80 8.48 -6.06 -10.25
N PHE A 81 8.00 -7.14 -10.87
CA PHE A 81 7.82 -8.42 -10.21
C PHE A 81 8.00 -9.59 -11.19
N THR A 82 8.32 -10.76 -10.66
CA THR A 82 8.31 -12.00 -11.45
C THR A 82 7.04 -12.81 -11.21
N PRO A 83 6.66 -13.72 -12.13
CA PRO A 83 5.53 -14.63 -11.91
C PRO A 83 5.66 -15.43 -10.61
N GLU A 84 6.87 -15.83 -10.24
CA GLU A 84 7.14 -16.58 -9.01
C GLU A 84 6.77 -15.75 -7.79
N LYS A 85 7.24 -14.48 -7.70
CA LYS A 85 6.91 -13.59 -6.59
C LYS A 85 5.41 -13.30 -6.50
N PHE A 86 4.75 -13.13 -7.64
CA PHE A 86 3.30 -12.95 -7.68
C PHE A 86 2.57 -14.13 -7.06
N TRP A 87 2.86 -15.34 -7.53
CA TRP A 87 2.18 -16.53 -7.04
C TRP A 87 2.57 -16.90 -5.60
N GLU A 88 3.80 -16.61 -5.19
CA GLU A 88 4.23 -16.78 -3.80
C GLU A 88 3.49 -15.82 -2.87
N LEU A 89 3.25 -14.57 -3.28
CA LEU A 89 2.43 -13.62 -2.52
C LEU A 89 0.99 -14.12 -2.34
N VAL A 90 0.39 -14.68 -3.40
CA VAL A 90 -0.94 -15.29 -3.35
C VAL A 90 -0.95 -16.53 -2.44
N ASP A 91 0.08 -17.36 -2.52
CA ASP A 91 0.21 -18.56 -1.67
C ASP A 91 0.40 -18.19 -0.20
N CYS A 92 1.19 -17.16 0.09
CA CYS A 92 1.32 -16.61 1.44
C CYS A 92 -0.03 -16.13 2.00
N PHE A 93 -0.84 -15.45 1.20
CA PHE A 93 -2.18 -15.05 1.60
C PHE A 93 -3.07 -16.26 1.92
N ARG A 94 -3.10 -17.25 1.02
CA ARG A 94 -3.91 -18.46 1.20
C ARG A 94 -3.49 -19.24 2.45
N ARG A 95 -2.18 -19.44 2.67
CA ARG A 95 -1.66 -20.11 3.87
C ARG A 95 -1.95 -19.32 5.15
N ALA A 96 -1.70 -18.02 5.14
CA ALA A 96 -1.97 -17.17 6.30
C ALA A 96 -3.44 -17.25 6.76
N ARG A 97 -4.39 -17.32 5.83
CA ARG A 97 -5.82 -17.50 6.13
C ARG A 97 -6.19 -18.88 6.66
N GLN A 98 -5.37 -19.89 6.39
CA GLN A 98 -5.56 -21.23 6.97
C GLN A 98 -5.00 -21.33 8.40
N GLU A 99 -3.93 -20.58 8.68
CA GLU A 99 -3.19 -20.62 9.95
C GLU A 99 -3.70 -19.59 10.96
N HIS A 100 -4.28 -18.50 10.48
CA HIS A 100 -4.70 -17.37 11.32
C HIS A 100 -6.11 -16.90 10.96
N GLU A 101 -6.87 -16.57 11.97
CA GLU A 101 -8.18 -15.95 11.80
C GLU A 101 -8.07 -14.48 11.33
N ASN A 102 -9.06 -14.05 10.59
CA ASN A 102 -9.25 -12.65 10.17
C ASN A 102 -8.10 -12.01 9.38
N VAL A 103 -7.28 -12.79 8.69
CA VAL A 103 -6.29 -12.23 7.77
C VAL A 103 -7.02 -11.63 6.57
N GLY A 104 -7.04 -10.31 6.49
CA GLY A 104 -7.67 -9.57 5.39
C GLY A 104 -6.71 -9.22 4.28
N ILE A 105 -5.46 -8.95 4.63
CA ILE A 105 -4.42 -8.48 3.70
C ILE A 105 -3.10 -9.22 3.94
N VAL A 106 -2.44 -9.59 2.85
CA VAL A 106 -1.01 -9.96 2.85
C VAL A 106 -0.29 -9.13 1.79
N ALA A 107 0.85 -8.59 2.15
CA ALA A 107 1.69 -7.79 1.27
C ALA A 107 3.13 -8.29 1.22
N GLY A 108 3.86 -7.91 0.17
CA GLY A 108 5.31 -7.96 0.12
C GLY A 108 5.93 -6.63 0.57
N VAL A 109 7.24 -6.59 0.64
CA VAL A 109 8.00 -5.38 0.95
C VAL A 109 8.21 -4.56 -0.31
N THR A 110 7.91 -3.27 -0.24
CA THR A 110 8.29 -2.28 -1.23
C THR A 110 9.16 -1.22 -0.58
N TRP A 111 10.08 -0.70 -1.33
CA TRP A 111 10.99 0.33 -0.87
C TRP A 111 10.49 1.71 -1.28
N MET A 112 10.39 2.61 -0.32
CA MET A 112 10.06 4.01 -0.57
C MET A 112 11.30 4.89 -0.34
N SER A 113 11.40 5.94 -1.13
CA SER A 113 12.40 6.99 -0.93
C SER A 113 11.68 8.31 -0.83
N GLY A 114 11.89 9.01 0.26
CA GLY A 114 11.30 10.35 0.47
C GLY A 114 11.92 11.42 -0.43
N HIS A 115 13.10 11.14 -1.00
CA HIS A 115 13.79 12.04 -1.92
C HIS A 115 14.70 11.22 -2.84
N PRO A 116 14.76 11.49 -4.16
CA PRO A 116 15.60 10.78 -5.13
C PRO A 116 17.08 10.74 -4.74
N LYS A 117 17.55 11.77 -4.04
CA LYS A 117 18.94 11.94 -3.61
C LYS A 117 19.23 11.39 -2.21
N LEU A 118 18.24 10.82 -1.52
CA LEU A 118 18.45 10.19 -0.22
C LEU A 118 18.82 8.72 -0.41
N ALA A 119 20.01 8.37 0.02
CA ALA A 119 20.61 7.05 -0.11
C ALA A 119 19.98 5.96 0.79
N ASN A 120 18.90 6.25 1.51
CA ASN A 120 18.29 5.31 2.46
C ASN A 120 16.86 4.99 2.08
N PRO A 121 16.62 3.99 1.22
CA PRO A 121 15.29 3.47 1.00
C PRO A 121 14.73 2.89 2.31
N MET A 122 13.47 3.20 2.61
CA MET A 122 12.77 2.67 3.77
C MET A 122 11.69 1.69 3.34
N PRO A 123 11.46 0.60 4.08
CA PRO A 123 10.36 -0.30 3.78
C PRO A 123 9.02 0.42 3.99
N ASN A 124 8.08 0.16 3.10
CA ASN A 124 6.75 0.77 3.11
C ASN A 124 5.82 0.04 4.09
N MET A 125 6.23 0.00 5.37
CA MET A 125 5.54 -0.68 6.46
C MET A 125 5.54 0.17 7.73
N TRP A 126 4.44 0.08 8.50
CA TRP A 126 4.28 0.85 9.72
C TRP A 126 3.72 0.00 10.87
N VAL A 127 4.16 0.32 12.06
CA VAL A 127 3.56 -0.14 13.31
C VAL A 127 2.70 0.96 13.92
N GLN A 128 1.75 0.56 14.77
CA GLN A 128 0.91 1.51 15.51
C GLN A 128 1.78 2.37 16.41
N GLY A 129 1.60 3.68 16.33
CA GLY A 129 2.20 4.63 17.26
C GLY A 129 1.50 4.64 18.62
N LYS A 130 1.87 5.59 19.47
CA LYS A 130 1.32 5.70 20.83
C LYS A 130 -0.19 6.03 20.89
N HIS A 131 -0.71 6.63 19.84
CA HIS A 131 -2.11 7.03 19.73
C HIS A 131 -2.73 6.47 18.46
N GLN A 132 -4.04 6.24 18.48
CA GLN A 132 -4.78 5.79 17.30
C GLN A 132 -4.58 6.78 16.14
N GLY A 133 -4.35 6.26 14.93
CA GLY A 133 -4.06 7.05 13.75
C GLY A 133 -2.61 7.57 13.65
N GLN A 134 -1.76 7.29 14.65
CA GLN A 134 -0.33 7.53 14.55
C GLN A 134 0.39 6.28 14.08
N TYR A 135 1.30 6.47 13.15
CA TYR A 135 2.09 5.40 12.54
C TYR A 135 3.58 5.71 12.65
N THR A 136 4.36 4.69 12.93
CA THR A 136 5.82 4.76 12.96
C THR A 136 6.38 3.76 11.95
N HIS A 137 7.30 4.19 11.11
CA HIS A 137 7.96 3.31 10.16
C HIS A 137 8.64 2.14 10.85
N LEU A 138 8.38 0.92 10.37
CA LEU A 138 9.07 -0.28 10.80
C LEU A 138 10.38 -0.41 10.01
N GLN A 139 11.49 -0.01 10.61
CA GLN A 139 12.81 0.03 9.95
C GLN A 139 13.60 -1.29 10.08
N THR A 140 13.31 -2.07 11.13
CA THR A 140 14.01 -3.33 11.41
C THR A 140 12.99 -4.44 11.64
N TYR A 141 13.18 -5.56 10.98
CA TYR A 141 12.28 -6.72 11.03
C TYR A 141 13.06 -8.01 10.79
N ALA A 142 12.48 -9.14 11.17
CA ALA A 142 13.05 -10.45 10.88
C ALA A 142 13.02 -10.69 9.35
N PRO A 143 14.12 -11.11 8.73
CA PRO A 143 14.13 -11.46 7.32
C PRO A 143 13.32 -12.72 7.05
N ASP A 144 12.80 -12.87 5.83
CA ASP A 144 12.10 -14.05 5.34
C ASP A 144 11.05 -14.60 6.31
N SER A 145 10.21 -13.72 6.81
CA SER A 145 9.23 -14.01 7.86
C SER A 145 7.89 -13.36 7.56
N MET A 146 6.81 -13.98 8.04
CA MET A 146 5.49 -13.36 8.06
C MET A 146 5.35 -12.53 9.34
N ILE A 147 5.16 -11.23 9.21
CA ILE A 147 5.00 -10.31 10.33
C ILE A 147 3.67 -9.56 10.26
N GLU A 148 3.08 -9.28 11.41
CA GLU A 148 1.89 -8.44 11.49
C GLU A 148 2.29 -6.96 11.60
N VAL A 149 1.62 -6.11 10.84
CA VAL A 149 1.87 -4.67 10.80
C VAL A 149 0.56 -3.89 10.98
N ALA A 150 0.66 -2.64 11.40
CA ALA A 150 -0.51 -1.78 11.51
C ALA A 150 -0.91 -1.20 10.14
N ALA A 151 0.04 -1.00 9.26
CA ALA A 151 -0.21 -0.51 7.91
C ALA A 151 0.94 -0.88 6.96
N VAL A 152 0.61 -0.92 5.68
CA VAL A 152 1.53 -1.14 4.56
C VAL A 152 1.10 -0.27 3.39
N GLY A 153 2.02 0.11 2.52
CA GLY A 153 1.69 0.77 1.27
C GLY A 153 0.95 -0.18 0.32
N CYS A 154 -0.04 0.33 -0.39
CA CYS A 154 -0.90 -0.47 -1.25
C CYS A 154 -0.27 -0.79 -2.62
N SER A 155 1.04 -0.83 -2.71
CA SER A 155 1.77 -1.01 -3.97
C SER A 155 1.88 -2.46 -4.44
N ASN A 156 1.78 -3.44 -3.53
CA ASN A 156 1.79 -4.87 -3.84
C ASN A 156 1.10 -5.65 -2.71
N LEU A 157 -0.17 -5.89 -2.82
CA LEU A 157 -0.89 -6.60 -1.77
C LEU A 157 -2.01 -7.49 -2.31
N VAL A 158 -2.36 -8.50 -1.53
CA VAL A 158 -3.52 -9.36 -1.74
C VAL A 158 -4.59 -8.97 -0.73
N VAL A 159 -5.78 -8.67 -1.23
CA VAL A 159 -6.97 -8.34 -0.43
C VAL A 159 -7.98 -9.46 -0.54
N GLY A 160 -8.49 -9.96 0.57
CA GLY A 160 -9.56 -10.94 0.60
C GLY A 160 -10.89 -10.36 0.12
N ARG A 161 -11.72 -11.19 -0.51
CA ARG A 161 -13.07 -10.77 -0.95
C ARG A 161 -13.94 -10.28 0.21
N ASP A 162 -13.81 -10.88 1.37
CA ASP A 162 -14.51 -10.51 2.59
C ASP A 162 -14.19 -9.09 3.08
N VAL A 163 -12.94 -8.64 2.94
CA VAL A 163 -12.54 -7.25 3.22
C VAL A 163 -13.26 -6.28 2.26
N ALA A 164 -13.21 -6.57 0.96
CA ALA A 164 -13.87 -5.74 -0.03
C ALA A 164 -15.41 -5.71 0.20
N GLN A 165 -16.02 -6.87 0.49
CA GLN A 165 -17.44 -7.00 0.78
C GLN A 165 -17.86 -6.22 2.03
N HIS A 166 -17.05 -6.29 3.10
CA HIS A 166 -17.30 -5.55 4.33
C HIS A 166 -17.49 -4.04 4.09
N PHE A 167 -16.64 -3.43 3.26
CA PHE A 167 -16.75 -2.00 2.95
C PHE A 167 -17.87 -1.69 1.95
N ALA A 168 -18.13 -2.59 1.00
CA ALA A 168 -19.24 -2.45 0.07
C ALA A 168 -20.59 -2.48 0.81
N ASP A 169 -20.78 -3.38 1.76
CA ASP A 169 -21.99 -3.49 2.58
C ASP A 169 -22.26 -2.22 3.40
N GLN A 170 -21.22 -1.50 3.76
CA GLN A 170 -21.30 -0.22 4.46
C GLN A 170 -21.40 1.00 3.52
N ASN A 171 -21.28 0.79 2.20
CA ASN A 171 -21.21 1.85 1.19
C ASN A 171 -20.06 2.83 1.46
N ILE A 172 -18.90 2.31 1.87
CA ILE A 172 -17.69 3.09 2.20
C ILE A 172 -16.60 2.79 1.17
N ASN A 173 -16.01 3.86 0.60
CA ASN A 173 -14.72 3.72 -0.06
C ASN A 173 -13.61 3.72 1.00
N PRO A 174 -12.94 2.57 1.25
CA PRO A 174 -11.99 2.49 2.36
C PRO A 174 -10.69 3.29 2.13
N PHE A 175 -10.43 3.74 0.92
CA PHE A 175 -9.25 4.55 0.57
C PHE A 175 -9.45 6.07 0.77
N HIS A 176 -10.66 6.53 1.07
CA HIS A 176 -10.86 7.95 1.36
C HIS A 176 -10.03 8.37 2.58
N HIS A 177 -9.36 9.53 2.46
CA HIS A 177 -8.51 10.05 3.51
C HIS A 177 -9.23 10.18 4.85
N ILE A 178 -8.56 9.76 5.92
CA ILE A 178 -9.01 9.95 7.31
C ILE A 178 -8.36 11.23 7.82
N SER A 179 -9.18 12.15 8.32
CA SER A 179 -8.68 13.33 9.03
C SER A 179 -8.28 12.95 10.46
N VAL A 180 -7.05 13.27 10.84
CA VAL A 180 -6.51 12.99 12.18
C VAL A 180 -6.42 14.31 12.94
N THR A 181 -7.30 14.48 13.93
CA THR A 181 -7.23 15.60 14.85
C THR A 181 -6.53 15.15 16.13
N ASN A 182 -5.55 15.92 16.60
CA ASN A 182 -4.89 15.63 17.86
C ASN A 182 -5.78 16.06 19.04
N TRP A 183 -6.81 15.26 19.31
CA TRP A 183 -7.78 15.52 20.37
C TRP A 183 -7.17 15.75 21.76
N PRO A 184 -6.12 15.01 22.21
CA PRO A 184 -5.45 15.29 23.49
C PRO A 184 -4.86 16.71 23.57
N ILE A 185 -4.23 17.20 22.48
CA ILE A 185 -3.70 18.56 22.44
C ILE A 185 -4.86 19.57 22.44
N LEU A 186 -5.86 19.35 21.59
CA LEU A 186 -7.03 20.21 21.53
C LEU A 186 -7.73 20.31 22.90
N ALA A 187 -7.92 19.18 23.59
CA ALA A 187 -8.51 19.16 24.93
C ALA A 187 -7.69 19.98 25.93
N GLN A 188 -6.35 19.95 25.86
CA GLN A 188 -5.48 20.79 26.70
C GLN A 188 -5.62 22.27 26.36
N VAL A 189 -5.74 22.62 25.09
CA VAL A 189 -5.87 24.01 24.63
C VAL A 189 -7.19 24.63 25.12
N ILE A 190 -8.29 23.89 25.06
CA ILE A 190 -9.63 24.35 25.44
C ILE A 190 -9.92 24.15 26.94
N ALA A 191 -9.05 23.42 27.65
CA ALA A 191 -9.23 23.20 29.09
C ALA A 191 -9.30 24.52 29.87
N GLY A 192 -10.37 24.71 30.62
CA GLY A 192 -10.61 25.95 31.39
C GLY A 192 -11.22 27.09 30.58
N TRP A 193 -11.66 26.86 29.35
CA TRP A 193 -12.45 27.86 28.63
C TRP A 193 -13.94 27.70 28.97
N ASP A 194 -14.59 28.83 29.33
CA ASP A 194 -16.01 28.88 29.71
C ASP A 194 -16.89 29.43 28.56
N ASP A 195 -16.29 29.87 27.45
CA ASP A 195 -17.01 30.44 26.31
C ASP A 195 -17.27 29.37 25.24
N PRO A 196 -18.53 28.87 25.08
CA PRO A 196 -18.88 27.85 24.12
C PRO A 196 -18.59 28.24 22.66
N ALA A 197 -18.74 29.53 22.31
CA ALA A 197 -18.49 29.98 20.93
C ALA A 197 -16.99 29.91 20.59
N LYS A 198 -16.15 30.28 21.56
CA LYS A 198 -14.70 30.16 21.41
C LYS A 198 -14.24 28.71 21.32
N ILE A 199 -14.83 27.81 22.12
CA ILE A 199 -14.57 26.37 22.06
C ILE A 199 -14.95 25.82 20.70
N GLU A 200 -16.15 26.16 20.21
CA GLU A 200 -16.62 25.71 18.90
C GLU A 200 -15.74 26.20 17.75
N GLU A 201 -15.29 27.44 17.81
CA GLU A 201 -14.38 28.00 16.81
C GLU A 201 -13.04 27.28 16.78
N GLU A 202 -12.44 26.99 17.96
CA GLU A 202 -11.17 26.27 18.03
C GLU A 202 -11.31 24.82 17.60
N MET A 203 -12.41 24.16 17.94
CA MET A 203 -12.71 22.82 17.44
C MET A 203 -12.83 22.81 15.91
N ARG A 204 -13.53 23.79 15.33
CA ARG A 204 -13.65 23.93 13.87
C ARG A 204 -12.31 24.17 13.21
N ARG A 205 -11.46 25.02 13.83
CA ARG A 205 -10.10 25.30 13.37
C ARG A 205 -9.20 24.08 13.44
N ALA A 206 -9.28 23.29 14.52
CA ALA A 206 -8.52 22.06 14.68
C ALA A 206 -8.91 20.99 13.65
N VAL A 207 -10.20 20.85 13.34
CA VAL A 207 -10.69 19.96 12.28
C VAL A 207 -10.22 20.44 10.90
N TRP A 208 -10.24 21.75 10.64
CA TRP A 208 -9.77 22.32 9.38
C TRP A 208 -8.27 22.11 9.17
N ASN A 209 -7.49 22.19 10.25
CA ASN A 209 -6.03 22.01 10.23
C ASN A 209 -5.62 20.55 10.54
N ALA A 210 -6.57 19.62 10.59
CA ALA A 210 -6.26 18.22 10.85
C ALA A 210 -5.36 17.65 9.75
N ASP A 211 -4.35 16.93 10.15
CA ASP A 211 -3.55 16.14 9.23
C ASP A 211 -4.43 15.06 8.59
N GLN A 212 -4.13 14.76 7.34
CA GLN A 212 -4.81 13.67 6.63
C GLN A 212 -3.87 12.50 6.48
N LEU A 213 -4.33 11.32 6.85
CA LEU A 213 -3.66 10.09 6.46
C LEU A 213 -3.75 9.92 4.95
N GLY A 214 -2.64 9.54 4.32
CA GLY A 214 -2.65 9.11 2.94
C GLY A 214 -3.64 7.96 2.71
N GLU A 215 -4.02 7.70 1.47
CA GLU A 215 -5.02 6.69 1.13
C GLU A 215 -4.62 5.29 1.61
N ASP A 216 -3.33 4.93 1.54
CA ASP A 216 -2.80 3.64 2.00
C ASP A 216 -3.01 3.45 3.51
N LEU A 217 -2.61 4.45 4.31
CA LEU A 217 -2.78 4.42 5.75
C LEU A 217 -4.26 4.47 6.13
N SER A 218 -5.07 5.23 5.41
CA SER A 218 -6.52 5.30 5.62
C SER A 218 -7.19 3.95 5.37
N PHE A 219 -6.79 3.26 4.30
CA PHE A 219 -7.25 1.91 4.01
C PHE A 219 -6.87 0.93 5.11
N CYS A 220 -5.59 0.89 5.48
CA CYS A 220 -5.09 0.00 6.52
C CYS A 220 -5.77 0.26 7.88
N THR A 221 -5.98 1.53 8.25
CA THR A 221 -6.71 1.90 9.48
C THR A 221 -8.11 1.29 9.49
N ARG A 222 -8.86 1.47 8.40
CA ARG A 222 -10.24 0.92 8.32
C ARG A 222 -10.26 -0.60 8.32
N VAL A 223 -9.29 -1.23 7.66
CA VAL A 223 -9.15 -2.70 7.65
C VAL A 223 -8.91 -3.23 9.06
N THR A 224 -7.99 -2.61 9.81
CA THR A 224 -7.70 -3.02 11.20
C THR A 224 -8.86 -2.68 12.16
N ASP A 225 -9.52 -1.54 11.99
CA ASP A 225 -10.71 -1.15 12.78
C ASP A 225 -11.90 -2.10 12.51
N ALA A 226 -11.99 -2.69 11.31
CA ALA A 226 -12.95 -3.72 10.97
C ALA A 226 -12.59 -5.12 11.54
N GLY A 227 -11.46 -5.23 12.25
CA GLY A 227 -11.02 -6.47 12.88
C GLY A 227 -10.22 -7.41 11.97
N PHE A 228 -9.84 -6.95 10.78
CA PHE A 228 -8.94 -7.72 9.91
C PHE A 228 -7.47 -7.46 10.24
N ARG A 229 -6.65 -8.47 10.02
CA ARG A 229 -5.19 -8.41 10.21
C ARG A 229 -4.49 -8.12 8.89
N ILE A 230 -3.39 -7.39 8.98
CA ILE A 230 -2.50 -7.07 7.86
C ILE A 230 -1.16 -7.75 8.12
N LEU A 231 -0.76 -8.64 7.24
CA LEU A 231 0.52 -9.35 7.33
C LEU A 231 1.43 -8.95 6.16
N VAL A 232 2.73 -8.97 6.40
CA VAL A 232 3.76 -8.73 5.38
C VAL A 232 4.75 -9.91 5.38
N HIS A 233 5.04 -10.45 4.20
CA HIS A 233 6.12 -11.41 4.02
C HIS A 233 7.41 -10.66 3.69
N THR A 234 8.34 -10.63 4.65
CA THR A 234 9.56 -9.80 4.56
C THR A 234 10.61 -10.31 3.58
N GLY A 235 10.49 -11.55 3.11
CA GLY A 235 11.32 -12.13 2.03
C GLY A 235 10.78 -11.85 0.61
N LEU A 236 9.54 -11.37 0.47
CA LEU A 236 8.95 -11.02 -0.83
C LEU A 236 9.17 -9.52 -1.11
N GLU A 237 10.24 -9.21 -1.79
CA GLU A 237 10.61 -7.83 -2.13
C GLU A 237 10.20 -7.51 -3.58
N PHE A 238 9.49 -6.39 -3.75
CA PHE A 238 9.08 -5.86 -5.04
C PHE A 238 9.89 -4.61 -5.37
N ALA A 239 10.50 -4.59 -6.54
CA ALA A 239 11.27 -3.43 -6.98
C ALA A 239 10.32 -2.28 -7.38
N HIS A 240 10.70 -1.06 -7.03
CA HIS A 240 9.90 0.13 -7.26
C HIS A 240 10.64 1.06 -8.22
N SER A 241 10.11 1.23 -9.42
CA SER A 241 10.66 2.14 -10.42
C SER A 241 10.45 3.59 -9.99
N LYS A 242 11.51 4.39 -10.05
CA LYS A 242 11.45 5.84 -9.81
C LYS A 242 12.16 6.57 -10.93
N THR A 243 11.46 7.50 -11.56
CA THR A 243 12.06 8.38 -12.55
C THR A 243 12.74 9.54 -11.85
N TYR A 244 14.02 9.73 -12.12
CA TYR A 244 14.81 10.84 -11.60
C TYR A 244 15.21 11.80 -12.72
N LEU A 245 15.19 13.07 -12.41
CA LEU A 245 15.89 14.06 -13.22
C LEU A 245 17.37 14.05 -12.80
N LEU A 246 18.24 13.56 -13.68
CA LEU A 246 19.67 13.64 -13.47
C LEU A 246 20.14 15.06 -13.82
N ASP A 247 20.82 15.70 -12.90
CA ASP A 247 21.42 17.01 -13.09
C ASP A 247 22.95 16.99 -12.90
N GLY A 248 23.59 18.14 -13.08
CA GLY A 248 25.05 18.25 -12.94
C GLY A 248 25.55 17.96 -11.52
N ASP A 249 24.72 18.10 -10.49
CA ASP A 249 25.07 17.76 -9.13
C ASP A 249 25.08 16.24 -8.91
N ASP A 250 24.17 15.51 -9.54
CA ASP A 250 24.16 14.05 -9.51
C ASP A 250 25.41 13.48 -10.18
N TYR A 251 25.82 14.07 -11.32
CA TYR A 251 27.05 13.71 -11.98
C TYR A 251 28.29 13.98 -11.10
N ARG A 252 28.38 15.17 -10.49
CA ARG A 252 29.52 15.55 -9.62
C ARG A 252 29.61 14.61 -8.40
N ARG A 253 28.44 14.26 -7.80
CA ARG A 253 28.40 13.32 -6.69
C ARG A 253 28.88 11.94 -7.11
N ALA A 254 28.37 11.39 -8.20
CA ALA A 254 28.77 10.08 -8.71
C ALA A 254 30.29 10.02 -9.03
N ILE A 255 30.85 11.10 -9.56
CA ILE A 255 32.30 11.19 -9.82
C ILE A 255 33.09 11.24 -8.51
N ASN A 256 32.68 12.05 -7.53
CA ASN A 256 33.35 12.15 -6.24
C ASN A 256 33.32 10.84 -5.46
N GLU A 257 32.19 10.11 -5.51
CA GLU A 257 32.03 8.77 -4.88
C GLU A 257 32.96 7.73 -5.56
N ARG A 258 33.08 7.81 -6.88
CA ARG A 258 33.87 6.85 -7.66
C ARG A 258 35.37 7.15 -7.63
N PHE A 259 35.74 8.43 -7.50
CA PHE A 259 37.10 8.93 -7.52
C PHE A 259 37.33 9.97 -6.42
N PRO A 260 37.30 9.56 -5.13
CA PRO A 260 37.32 10.51 -4.01
C PRO A 260 38.58 11.36 -3.90
N ASP A 261 39.69 10.93 -4.52
CA ASP A 261 41.00 11.60 -4.45
C ASP A 261 41.34 12.38 -5.73
N GLN A 262 40.43 12.50 -6.69
CA GLN A 262 40.66 13.27 -7.90
C GLN A 262 40.03 14.66 -7.80
N GLU A 263 40.86 15.71 -7.87
CA GLU A 263 40.33 17.06 -8.10
C GLU A 263 39.58 17.09 -9.45
N PRO A 264 38.35 17.70 -9.49
CA PRO A 264 37.64 17.82 -10.75
C PRO A 264 38.48 18.65 -11.72
N THR A 265 39.00 18.00 -12.75
CA THR A 265 39.61 18.69 -13.90
C THR A 265 38.49 19.39 -14.66
N LEU A 266 38.47 20.73 -14.61
CA LEU A 266 37.64 21.59 -15.45
C LEU A 266 38.10 21.50 -16.91
#